data_0057ffec37c04b7acc42b2558224c1f5
#
_entry.id   0057ffec37c04b7acc42b2558224c1f5
#
_cell.length_a   1.000
_cell.length_b   1.000
_cell.length_c   1.000
_cell.angle_alpha   90.00
_cell.angle_beta   90.00
_cell.angle_gamma   90.00
#
_symmetry.space_group_name_H-M   'P 1'
#
loop_
_entity.id
_entity.type
_entity.pdbx_description
1 polymer ?
#
loop_
_entity_poly.entity_id
_entity_poly.type
_entity_poly.pdbx_seq_one_letter_code
_entity_poly.pdbx_strand_id
1 'polypeptide(L)'
;MVVGYDISAYTAMKCFSGAAVTRKTAEVVSNVLGVSVRDAFRFERDERPLSKKTIREYVLLANQVLHFANERHHSVQAEFKMPAKGTRPRFVDCIHEDEVRKLMSEIEKYSMPEQAIVLSLLNTGVRRAELAGLTWSDFDFKECTVHVNKSLLVFRNFGYQHTATKESNDRFIDAAPEYMAFMQQYKKRRESIRNQLSSELYGK
;
A
#
# COMPACT_ATOMS: atom_id res chain seq x y z
N MET A 1 19.17 -16.17 12.01
CA MET A 1 18.54 -15.04 12.71
C MET A 1 19.65 -14.07 13.10
N VAL A 2 19.82 -12.96 12.38
CA VAL A 2 20.79 -11.92 12.76
C VAL A 2 20.11 -11.10 13.85
N VAL A 3 20.36 -11.46 15.08
CA VAL A 3 19.77 -10.85 16.27
C VAL A 3 20.40 -9.47 16.43
N GLY A 4 19.59 -8.44 16.42
CA GLY A 4 19.98 -7.09 16.84
C GLY A 4 20.14 -6.02 15.75
N TYR A 5 19.89 -6.32 14.48
CA TYR A 5 20.05 -5.34 13.41
C TYR A 5 18.75 -5.18 12.61
N ASP A 6 18.41 -3.93 12.32
CA ASP A 6 17.16 -3.48 11.65
C ASP A 6 17.10 -3.84 10.15
N ILE A 7 17.65 -5.01 9.77
CA ILE A 7 17.73 -5.48 8.38
C ILE A 7 17.02 -6.82 8.28
N SER A 8 16.04 -6.92 7.35
CA SER A 8 15.40 -8.19 7.05
C SER A 8 16.38 -9.17 6.39
N ALA A 9 16.20 -10.49 6.61
CA ALA A 9 16.97 -11.52 5.95
C ALA A 9 16.93 -11.39 4.41
N TYR A 10 15.80 -10.98 3.85
CA TYR A 10 15.64 -10.67 2.42
C TYR A 10 16.57 -9.53 1.96
N THR A 11 16.65 -8.45 2.74
CA THR A 11 17.53 -7.31 2.43
C THR A 11 19.00 -7.70 2.49
N ALA A 12 19.39 -8.49 3.49
CA ALA A 12 20.76 -9.02 3.60
C ALA A 12 21.10 -9.90 2.39
N MET A 13 20.24 -10.85 2.05
CA MET A 13 20.43 -11.72 0.89
C MET A 13 20.54 -10.93 -0.42
N LYS A 14 19.75 -9.87 -0.58
CA LYS A 14 19.81 -8.97 -1.73
C LYS A 14 21.17 -8.26 -1.84
N CYS A 15 21.74 -7.81 -0.72
CA CYS A 15 23.07 -7.18 -0.70
C CYS A 15 24.18 -8.19 -1.11
N PHE A 16 24.11 -9.42 -0.61
CA PHE A 16 25.11 -10.45 -0.93
C PHE A 16 24.97 -11.02 -2.34
N SER A 17 23.79 -10.95 -2.96
CA SER A 17 23.59 -11.37 -4.36
C SER A 17 24.05 -10.32 -5.39
N GLY A 18 24.59 -9.18 -4.95
CA GLY A 18 25.02 -8.09 -5.83
C GLY A 18 23.86 -7.27 -6.41
N ALA A 19 22.64 -7.43 -5.90
CA ALA A 19 21.51 -6.64 -6.35
C ALA A 19 21.57 -5.19 -5.83
N ALA A 20 21.11 -4.24 -6.63
CA ALA A 20 21.09 -2.84 -6.26
C ALA A 20 20.26 -2.58 -5.00
N VAL A 21 20.80 -1.82 -4.08
CA VAL A 21 20.14 -1.41 -2.82
C VAL A 21 20.21 0.11 -2.66
N THR A 22 19.35 0.65 -1.81
CA THR A 22 19.37 2.10 -1.53
C THR A 22 20.61 2.47 -0.71
N ARG A 23 21.05 3.74 -0.83
CA ARG A 23 22.16 4.26 -0.03
C ARG A 23 21.98 4.04 1.47
N LYS A 24 20.76 4.28 1.97
CA LYS A 24 20.43 4.05 3.38
C LYS A 24 20.59 2.59 3.80
N THR A 25 20.19 1.64 2.95
CA THR A 25 20.39 0.21 3.19
C THR A 25 21.89 -0.13 3.19
N ALA A 26 22.66 0.42 2.26
CA ALA A 26 24.10 0.22 2.20
C ALA A 26 24.81 0.75 3.46
N GLU A 27 24.41 1.93 3.97
CA GLU A 27 24.92 2.50 5.20
C GLU A 27 24.66 1.60 6.41
N VAL A 28 23.44 1.08 6.55
CA VAL A 28 23.07 0.18 7.65
C VAL A 28 23.88 -1.13 7.59
N VAL A 29 23.97 -1.74 6.40
CA VAL A 29 24.74 -2.99 6.22
C VAL A 29 26.22 -2.77 6.48
N SER A 30 26.81 -1.68 6.00
CA SER A 30 28.22 -1.35 6.22
C SER A 30 28.54 -1.14 7.71
N ASN A 31 27.66 -0.46 8.44
CA ASN A 31 27.80 -0.28 9.89
C ASN A 31 27.77 -1.63 10.64
N VAL A 32 26.89 -2.54 10.22
CA VAL A 32 26.82 -3.90 10.79
C VAL A 32 28.10 -4.69 10.54
N LEU A 33 28.67 -4.56 9.33
CA LEU A 33 29.88 -5.28 8.93
C LEU A 33 31.17 -4.61 9.44
N GLY A 34 31.08 -3.39 10.01
CA GLY A 34 32.25 -2.63 10.45
C GLY A 34 33.16 -2.17 9.31
N VAL A 35 32.61 -2.02 8.08
CA VAL A 35 33.36 -1.60 6.90
C VAL A 35 32.83 -0.28 6.34
N SER A 36 33.66 0.45 5.59
CA SER A 36 33.14 1.67 4.96
C SER A 36 32.17 1.35 3.83
N VAL A 37 31.17 2.23 3.63
CA VAL A 37 30.20 2.05 2.53
C VAL A 37 30.88 1.97 1.16
N ARG A 38 31.99 2.69 0.99
CA ARG A 38 32.76 2.71 -0.27
C ARG A 38 33.52 1.41 -0.54
N ASP A 39 33.90 0.70 0.53
CA ASP A 39 34.60 -0.58 0.39
C ASP A 39 33.63 -1.74 0.16
N ALA A 40 32.41 -1.65 0.75
CA ALA A 40 31.40 -2.70 0.67
C ALA A 40 30.45 -2.54 -0.54
N PHE A 41 30.25 -1.32 -1.03
CA PHE A 41 29.27 -1.03 -2.08
C PHE A 41 29.82 -0.14 -3.16
N ARG A 42 29.52 -0.50 -4.41
CA ARG A 42 29.76 0.34 -5.57
C ARG A 42 28.57 1.27 -5.79
N PHE A 43 28.81 2.57 -5.90
CA PHE A 43 27.76 3.53 -6.23
C PHE A 43 27.52 3.52 -7.74
N GLU A 44 26.32 3.11 -8.13
CA GLU A 44 25.83 3.28 -9.50
C GLU A 44 24.85 4.45 -9.51
N ARG A 45 25.06 5.39 -10.42
CA ARG A 45 24.11 6.46 -10.67
C ARG A 45 22.91 5.84 -11.39
N ASP A 46 21.71 6.06 -10.87
CA ASP A 46 20.49 5.70 -11.61
C ASP A 46 20.33 6.68 -12.77
N GLU A 47 20.75 6.24 -13.95
CA GLU A 47 20.71 7.05 -15.17
C GLU A 47 19.32 7.04 -15.85
N ARG A 48 18.33 6.34 -15.27
CA ARG A 48 16.99 6.33 -15.81
C ARG A 48 16.40 7.74 -15.76
N PRO A 49 15.93 8.27 -16.89
CA PRO A 49 15.33 9.59 -16.91
C PRO A 49 14.07 9.61 -16.02
N LEU A 50 13.91 10.70 -15.30
CA LEU A 50 12.70 10.91 -14.49
C LEU A 50 11.46 10.91 -15.39
N SER A 51 10.35 10.38 -14.88
CA SER A 51 9.10 10.46 -15.60
C SER A 51 8.67 11.91 -15.82
N LYS A 52 7.98 12.20 -16.93
CA LYS A 52 7.43 13.53 -17.20
C LYS A 52 6.54 14.04 -16.07
N LYS A 53 5.83 13.13 -15.40
CA LYS A 53 5.03 13.45 -14.22
C LYS A 53 5.91 13.93 -13.06
N THR A 54 6.97 13.20 -12.74
CA THR A 54 7.90 13.54 -11.64
C THR A 54 8.58 14.88 -11.90
N ILE A 55 9.03 15.13 -13.16
CA ILE A 55 9.62 16.42 -13.53
C ILE A 55 8.61 17.56 -13.32
N ARG A 56 7.35 17.37 -13.74
CA ARG A 56 6.31 18.39 -13.51
C ARG A 56 6.08 18.67 -12.04
N GLU A 57 6.06 17.66 -11.19
CA GLU A 57 5.88 17.82 -9.74
C GLU A 57 7.05 18.62 -9.13
N TYR A 58 8.29 18.38 -9.56
CA TYR A 58 9.44 19.16 -9.09
C TYR A 58 9.39 20.60 -9.58
N VAL A 59 9.03 20.84 -10.85
CA VAL A 59 8.87 22.20 -11.39
C VAL A 59 7.75 22.95 -10.68
N LEU A 60 6.63 22.29 -10.41
CA LEU A 60 5.52 22.87 -9.67
C LEU A 60 5.96 23.30 -8.25
N LEU A 61 6.67 22.42 -7.54
CA LEU A 61 7.19 22.73 -6.20
C LEU A 61 8.19 23.92 -6.25
N ALA A 62 9.10 23.90 -7.20
CA ALA A 62 10.07 24.99 -7.37
C ALA A 62 9.38 26.34 -7.63
N ASN A 63 8.37 26.37 -8.52
CA ASN A 63 7.60 27.60 -8.79
C ASN A 63 6.79 28.04 -7.56
N GLN A 64 6.24 27.13 -6.76
CA GLN A 64 5.57 27.48 -5.51
C GLN A 64 6.54 28.16 -4.52
N VAL A 65 7.78 27.65 -4.39
CA VAL A 65 8.80 28.26 -3.54
C VAL A 65 9.18 29.67 -4.04
N LEU A 66 9.35 29.85 -5.37
CA LEU A 66 9.65 31.13 -5.97
C LEU A 66 8.50 32.15 -5.78
N HIS A 67 7.25 31.70 -5.94
CA HIS A 67 6.07 32.53 -5.70
C HIS A 67 6.02 32.97 -4.22
N PHE A 68 6.20 32.05 -3.30
CA PHE A 68 6.25 32.34 -1.87
C PHE A 68 7.39 33.34 -1.51
N ALA A 69 8.57 33.20 -2.13
CA ALA A 69 9.67 34.15 -1.94
C ALA A 69 9.30 35.55 -2.45
N ASN A 70 8.65 35.65 -3.62
CA ASN A 70 8.22 36.93 -4.18
C ASN A 70 7.15 37.62 -3.32
N GLU A 71 6.21 36.88 -2.74
CA GLU A 71 5.23 37.42 -1.80
C GLU A 71 5.88 38.01 -0.54
N ARG A 72 7.06 37.56 -0.16
CA ARG A 72 7.84 38.05 0.98
C ARG A 72 8.90 39.09 0.59
N HIS A 73 8.70 39.77 -0.52
CA HIS A 73 9.58 40.84 -1.01
C HIS A 73 11.02 40.42 -1.39
N HIS A 74 11.23 39.12 -1.64
CA HIS A 74 12.47 38.65 -2.25
C HIS A 74 12.29 38.70 -3.77
N SER A 75 12.82 39.71 -4.42
CA SER A 75 12.69 39.92 -5.89
C SER A 75 13.39 38.81 -6.68
N VAL A 76 12.74 37.65 -6.81
CA VAL A 76 13.22 36.54 -7.63
C VAL A 76 12.41 36.52 -8.92
N GLN A 77 12.95 37.05 -10.00
CA GLN A 77 12.29 37.07 -11.33
C GLN A 77 12.53 35.78 -12.12
N ALA A 78 12.51 34.63 -11.46
CA ALA A 78 12.68 33.34 -12.13
C ALA A 78 11.39 32.53 -12.06
N GLU A 79 10.96 31.99 -13.19
CA GLU A 79 9.90 31.02 -13.29
C GLU A 79 10.36 29.86 -14.17
N PHE A 80 10.17 28.64 -13.68
CA PHE A 80 10.47 27.45 -14.45
C PHE A 80 9.31 27.11 -15.39
N LYS A 81 9.61 26.98 -16.69
CA LYS A 81 8.62 26.56 -17.67
C LYS A 81 8.11 25.16 -17.37
N MET A 82 6.80 25.03 -17.27
CA MET A 82 6.17 23.73 -17.03
C MET A 82 6.39 22.78 -18.23
N PRO A 83 6.93 21.59 -18.03
CA PRO A 83 7.06 20.61 -19.09
C PRO A 83 5.67 20.18 -19.60
N ALA A 84 5.60 19.80 -20.87
CA ALA A 84 4.36 19.32 -21.49
C ALA A 84 3.76 18.15 -20.69
N LYS A 85 2.44 18.10 -20.57
CA LYS A 85 1.75 16.94 -19.98
C LYS A 85 2.14 15.68 -20.76
N GLY A 86 2.55 14.65 -20.06
CA GLY A 86 2.73 13.34 -20.67
C GLY A 86 1.41 12.86 -21.27
N THR A 87 1.48 12.12 -22.37
CA THR A 87 0.32 11.39 -22.88
C THR A 87 -0.17 10.43 -21.81
N ARG A 88 -1.46 10.46 -21.48
CA ARG A 88 -2.04 9.43 -20.62
C ARG A 88 -1.91 8.08 -21.32
N PRO A 89 -1.59 6.99 -20.62
CA PRO A 89 -1.72 5.66 -21.20
C PRO A 89 -3.16 5.52 -21.71
N ARG A 90 -3.34 5.16 -22.98
CA ARG A 90 -4.64 5.16 -23.66
C ARG A 90 -5.58 4.07 -23.21
N PHE A 91 -5.07 3.04 -22.55
CA PHE A 91 -5.88 1.91 -22.12
C PHE A 91 -5.53 1.55 -20.68
N VAL A 92 -6.55 1.53 -19.83
CA VAL A 92 -6.56 0.70 -18.63
C VAL A 92 -6.99 -0.66 -19.15
N ASP A 93 -6.10 -1.63 -19.08
CA ASP A 93 -6.41 -3.02 -19.38
C ASP A 93 -7.39 -3.49 -18.29
N CYS A 94 -8.62 -3.74 -18.68
CA CYS A 94 -9.67 -4.21 -17.78
C CYS A 94 -9.73 -5.73 -17.89
N ILE A 95 -9.89 -6.40 -16.77
CA ILE A 95 -10.11 -7.85 -16.70
C ILE A 95 -11.43 -8.15 -17.44
N HIS A 96 -11.35 -9.02 -18.44
CA HIS A 96 -12.52 -9.46 -19.20
C HIS A 96 -13.32 -10.52 -18.45
N GLU A 97 -14.58 -10.71 -18.83
CA GLU A 97 -15.48 -11.64 -18.13
C GLU A 97 -14.94 -13.07 -18.05
N ASP A 98 -14.30 -13.57 -19.11
CA ASP A 98 -13.69 -14.90 -19.12
C ASP A 98 -12.51 -15.03 -18.14
N GLU A 99 -11.77 -13.94 -17.95
CA GLU A 99 -10.68 -13.88 -16.98
C GLU A 99 -11.22 -13.83 -15.56
N VAL A 100 -12.33 -13.11 -15.33
CA VAL A 100 -13.03 -13.11 -14.03
C VAL A 100 -13.50 -14.50 -13.68
N ARG A 101 -14.08 -15.25 -14.62
CA ARG A 101 -14.52 -16.65 -14.38
C ARG A 101 -13.35 -17.54 -14.01
N LYS A 102 -12.23 -17.43 -14.71
CA LYS A 102 -10.99 -18.16 -14.38
C LYS A 102 -10.47 -17.78 -12.99
N LEU A 103 -10.46 -16.48 -12.68
CA LEU A 103 -10.06 -15.98 -11.36
C LEU A 103 -10.95 -16.56 -10.27
N MET A 104 -12.26 -16.59 -10.45
CA MET A 104 -13.20 -17.15 -9.48
C MET A 104 -12.95 -18.63 -9.23
N SER A 105 -12.71 -19.44 -10.28
CA SER A 105 -12.40 -20.85 -10.13
C SER A 105 -11.04 -21.12 -9.46
N GLU A 106 -10.07 -20.25 -9.70
CA GLU A 106 -8.77 -20.36 -9.03
C GLU A 106 -8.85 -19.99 -7.55
N ILE A 107 -9.61 -18.94 -7.21
CA ILE A 107 -9.66 -18.42 -5.84
C ILE A 107 -10.31 -19.39 -4.86
N GLU A 108 -11.18 -20.28 -5.34
CA GLU A 108 -11.78 -21.34 -4.53
C GLU A 108 -10.75 -22.32 -3.94
N LYS A 109 -9.57 -22.41 -4.53
CA LYS A 109 -8.46 -23.25 -4.07
C LYS A 109 -7.68 -22.64 -2.90
N TYR A 110 -7.88 -21.37 -2.62
CA TYR A 110 -7.15 -20.63 -1.60
C TYR A 110 -7.87 -20.64 -0.25
N SER A 111 -7.18 -20.22 0.80
CA SER A 111 -7.78 -20.14 2.13
C SER A 111 -8.88 -19.06 2.20
N MET A 112 -9.82 -19.25 3.12
CA MET A 112 -10.91 -18.29 3.32
C MET A 112 -10.47 -16.82 3.49
N PRO A 113 -9.38 -16.49 4.23
CA PRO A 113 -8.88 -15.14 4.31
C PRO A 113 -8.43 -14.56 2.95
N GLU A 114 -7.75 -15.36 2.13
CA GLU A 114 -7.32 -14.96 0.79
C GLU A 114 -8.51 -14.75 -0.13
N GLN A 115 -9.48 -15.67 -0.10
CA GLN A 115 -10.74 -15.50 -0.82
C GLN A 115 -11.45 -14.20 -0.39
N ALA A 116 -11.55 -13.93 0.91
CA ALA A 116 -12.20 -12.73 1.43
C ALA A 116 -11.54 -11.44 0.90
N ILE A 117 -10.21 -11.39 0.79
CA ILE A 117 -9.49 -10.23 0.24
C ILE A 117 -9.89 -9.99 -1.23
N VAL A 118 -9.79 -11.01 -2.07
CA VAL A 118 -10.04 -10.85 -3.51
C VAL A 118 -11.52 -10.61 -3.79
N LEU A 119 -12.42 -11.33 -3.14
CA LEU A 119 -13.86 -11.13 -3.29
C LEU A 119 -14.29 -9.74 -2.83
N SER A 120 -13.69 -9.21 -1.74
CA SER A 120 -13.96 -7.85 -1.31
C SER A 120 -13.53 -6.82 -2.35
N LEU A 121 -12.33 -6.95 -2.94
CA LEU A 121 -11.84 -6.05 -3.98
C LEU A 121 -12.73 -6.09 -5.22
N LEU A 122 -13.15 -7.27 -5.66
CA LEU A 122 -14.01 -7.45 -6.83
C LEU A 122 -15.41 -6.88 -6.62
N ASN A 123 -16.02 -7.11 -5.45
CA ASN A 123 -17.39 -6.68 -5.18
C ASN A 123 -17.52 -5.22 -4.80
N THR A 124 -16.49 -4.64 -4.16
CA THR A 124 -16.62 -3.29 -3.60
C THR A 124 -15.73 -2.24 -4.27
N GLY A 125 -14.71 -2.65 -5.02
CA GLY A 125 -13.76 -1.73 -5.65
C GLY A 125 -13.01 -0.82 -4.66
N VAL A 126 -12.92 -1.20 -3.40
CA VAL A 126 -12.24 -0.41 -2.36
C VAL A 126 -10.73 -0.36 -2.58
N ARG A 127 -10.11 0.73 -2.13
CA ARG A 127 -8.64 0.84 -2.14
C ARG A 127 -8.04 -0.15 -1.13
N ARG A 128 -6.82 -0.62 -1.41
CA ARG A 128 -6.11 -1.56 -0.50
C ARG A 128 -6.07 -1.12 0.96
N ALA A 129 -5.85 0.17 1.22
CA ALA A 129 -5.82 0.71 2.57
C ALA A 129 -7.22 0.77 3.22
N GLU A 130 -8.26 1.01 2.44
CA GLU A 130 -9.66 0.95 2.88
C GLU A 130 -10.05 -0.48 3.22
N LEU A 131 -9.72 -1.46 2.35
CA LEU A 131 -9.95 -2.88 2.62
C LEU A 131 -9.30 -3.33 3.94
N ALA A 132 -8.04 -2.93 4.16
CA ALA A 132 -7.33 -3.23 5.40
C ALA A 132 -7.95 -2.57 6.64
N GLY A 133 -8.68 -1.47 6.44
CA GLY A 133 -9.38 -0.74 7.49
C GLY A 133 -10.77 -1.27 7.82
N LEU A 134 -11.36 -2.14 6.97
CA LEU A 134 -12.69 -2.69 7.20
C LEU A 134 -12.76 -3.56 8.47
N THR A 135 -13.83 -3.40 9.18
CA THR A 135 -14.18 -4.18 10.38
C THR A 135 -15.57 -4.79 10.20
N TRP A 136 -15.91 -5.78 11.01
CA TRP A 136 -17.23 -6.44 10.93
C TRP A 136 -18.42 -5.51 11.19
N SER A 137 -18.21 -4.40 11.87
CA SER A 137 -19.21 -3.34 12.09
C SER A 137 -19.51 -2.52 10.84
N ASP A 138 -18.65 -2.59 9.82
CA ASP A 138 -18.84 -1.87 8.57
C ASP A 138 -19.71 -2.64 7.56
N PHE A 139 -20.10 -3.88 7.89
CA PHE A 139 -20.94 -4.73 7.05
C PHE A 139 -22.38 -4.75 7.58
N ASP A 140 -23.31 -4.26 6.79
CA ASP A 140 -24.74 -4.53 7.00
C ASP A 140 -25.14 -5.75 6.18
N PHE A 141 -25.19 -6.89 6.85
CA PHE A 141 -25.55 -8.17 6.20
C PHE A 141 -27.04 -8.28 5.85
N LYS A 142 -27.91 -7.41 6.39
CA LYS A 142 -29.33 -7.40 6.10
C LYS A 142 -29.62 -6.61 4.84
N GLU A 143 -29.04 -5.42 4.76
CA GLU A 143 -29.22 -4.52 3.60
C GLU A 143 -28.17 -4.77 2.50
N CYS A 144 -27.27 -5.75 2.68
CA CYS A 144 -26.17 -6.08 1.75
C CYS A 144 -25.31 -4.88 1.40
N THR A 145 -24.97 -4.04 2.38
CA THR A 145 -24.12 -2.85 2.17
C THR A 145 -22.84 -2.90 2.97
N VAL A 146 -21.80 -2.26 2.45
CA VAL A 146 -20.49 -2.09 3.11
C VAL A 146 -20.21 -0.61 3.28
N HIS A 147 -19.96 -0.19 4.50
CA HIS A 147 -19.65 1.19 4.88
C HIS A 147 -18.14 1.43 4.84
N VAL A 148 -17.66 2.28 3.94
CA VAL A 148 -16.24 2.60 3.77
C VAL A 148 -15.97 4.00 4.28
N ASN A 149 -15.48 4.12 5.50
CA ASN A 149 -15.24 5.39 6.20
C ASN A 149 -13.81 5.58 6.71
N LYS A 150 -12.98 4.55 6.64
CA LYS A 150 -11.61 4.55 7.20
C LYS A 150 -10.63 3.80 6.32
N SER A 151 -9.36 4.12 6.52
CA SER A 151 -8.23 3.44 5.92
C SER A 151 -7.23 3.03 6.99
N LEU A 152 -6.60 1.86 6.84
CA LEU A 152 -5.52 1.43 7.69
C LEU A 152 -4.18 1.75 7.03
N LEU A 153 -3.37 2.57 7.68
CA LEU A 153 -2.02 2.89 7.26
C LEU A 153 -1.00 2.33 8.25
N VAL A 154 0.14 1.92 7.72
CA VAL A 154 1.28 1.45 8.53
C VAL A 154 2.34 2.54 8.54
N PHE A 155 2.59 3.11 9.69
CA PHE A 155 3.67 4.07 9.90
C PHE A 155 4.86 3.36 10.56
N ARG A 156 6.04 3.52 9.98
CA ARG A 156 7.25 2.80 10.39
C ARG A 156 7.58 2.94 11.89
N ASN A 157 7.24 4.09 12.50
CA ASN A 157 7.54 4.40 13.91
C ASN A 157 6.31 4.35 14.82
N PHE A 158 5.09 4.26 14.29
CA PHE A 158 3.84 4.36 15.03
C PHE A 158 2.91 3.16 14.84
N GLY A 159 3.35 2.15 14.06
CA GLY A 159 2.55 0.95 13.81
C GLY A 159 1.34 1.21 12.94
N TYR A 160 0.25 0.49 13.22
CA TYR A 160 -1.00 0.57 12.48
C TYR A 160 -1.86 1.74 12.99
N GLN A 161 -2.32 2.59 12.09
CA GLN A 161 -3.23 3.67 12.44
C GLN A 161 -4.42 3.73 11.48
N HIS A 162 -5.61 3.86 12.04
CA HIS A 162 -6.81 4.19 11.28
C HIS A 162 -6.81 5.69 10.97
N THR A 163 -6.96 6.00 9.70
CA THR A 163 -7.12 7.38 9.22
C THR A 163 -8.45 7.49 8.49
N ALA A 164 -9.04 8.69 8.50
CA ALA A 164 -10.16 8.99 7.63
C ALA A 164 -9.77 8.77 6.16
N THR A 165 -10.71 8.46 5.30
CA THR A 165 -10.47 8.35 3.87
C THR A 165 -9.94 9.68 3.33
N LYS A 166 -9.03 9.62 2.31
CA LYS A 166 -8.21 10.74 1.82
C LYS A 166 -9.00 12.00 1.39
N GLU A 167 -10.31 11.87 1.20
CA GLU A 167 -11.22 12.94 0.76
C GLU A 167 -12.43 13.11 1.69
N SER A 168 -12.36 12.55 2.93
CA SER A 168 -13.50 12.47 3.86
C SER A 168 -14.77 11.85 3.22
N ASN A 169 -14.59 11.06 2.16
CA ASN A 169 -15.68 10.43 1.44
C ASN A 169 -16.09 9.14 2.15
N ASP A 170 -16.93 9.34 3.13
CA ASP A 170 -17.75 8.33 3.74
C ASP A 170 -18.76 7.81 2.70
N ARG A 171 -18.74 6.51 2.40
CA ARG A 171 -19.62 5.95 1.37
C ARG A 171 -20.12 4.56 1.73
N PHE A 172 -21.34 4.28 1.35
CA PHE A 172 -21.94 2.96 1.37
C PHE A 172 -21.84 2.34 -0.03
N ILE A 173 -21.51 1.08 -0.08
CA ILE A 173 -21.37 0.31 -1.33
C ILE A 173 -22.33 -0.87 -1.25
N ASP A 174 -23.23 -0.96 -2.21
CA ASP A 174 -24.09 -2.13 -2.38
C ASP A 174 -23.23 -3.31 -2.85
N ALA A 175 -23.37 -4.44 -2.19
CA ALA A 175 -22.57 -5.63 -2.45
C ALA A 175 -23.48 -6.82 -2.83
N ALA A 176 -22.95 -7.72 -3.65
CA ALA A 176 -23.69 -8.91 -4.08
C ALA A 176 -24.09 -9.77 -2.87
N PRO A 177 -25.33 -10.29 -2.82
CA PRO A 177 -25.79 -11.14 -1.72
C PRO A 177 -24.91 -12.37 -1.50
N GLU A 178 -24.38 -12.97 -2.55
CA GLU A 178 -23.48 -14.13 -2.49
C GLU A 178 -22.17 -13.79 -1.77
N TYR A 179 -21.61 -12.60 -2.06
CA TYR A 179 -20.43 -12.09 -1.36
C TYR A 179 -20.74 -11.85 0.11
N MET A 180 -21.87 -11.25 0.43
CA MET A 180 -22.28 -11.00 1.82
C MET A 180 -22.50 -12.31 2.60
N ALA A 181 -23.09 -13.32 1.96
CA ALA A 181 -23.23 -14.65 2.54
C ALA A 181 -21.87 -15.30 2.84
N PHE A 182 -20.92 -15.20 1.91
CA PHE A 182 -19.55 -15.66 2.12
C PHE A 182 -18.88 -14.93 3.29
N MET A 183 -18.97 -13.60 3.35
CA MET A 183 -18.39 -12.80 4.43
C MET A 183 -19.01 -13.12 5.79
N GLN A 184 -20.30 -13.43 5.85
CA GLN A 184 -20.97 -13.89 7.07
C GLN A 184 -20.44 -15.24 7.57
N GLN A 185 -20.19 -16.19 6.65
CA GLN A 185 -19.54 -17.46 6.98
C GLN A 185 -18.12 -17.25 7.48
N TYR A 186 -17.37 -16.38 6.80
CA TYR A 186 -16.00 -16.04 7.20
C TYR A 186 -15.97 -15.41 8.60
N LYS A 187 -16.89 -14.48 8.91
CA LYS A 187 -17.04 -13.90 10.24
C LYS A 187 -17.25 -14.98 11.30
N LYS A 188 -18.23 -15.89 11.09
CA LYS A 188 -18.52 -16.99 12.03
C LYS A 188 -17.28 -17.87 12.27
N ARG A 189 -16.55 -18.21 11.20
CA ARG A 189 -15.32 -19.01 11.32
C ARG A 189 -14.24 -18.28 12.13
N ARG A 190 -14.04 -16.98 11.88
CA ARG A 190 -13.08 -16.17 12.65
C ARG A 190 -13.45 -16.06 14.12
N GLU A 191 -14.72 -15.93 14.43
CA GLU A 191 -15.23 -15.91 15.81
C GLU A 191 -15.01 -17.26 16.50
N SER A 192 -15.26 -18.36 15.82
CA SER A 192 -15.00 -19.72 16.34
C SER A 192 -13.50 -19.91 16.66
N ILE A 193 -12.60 -19.57 15.73
CA ILE A 193 -11.15 -19.66 15.95
C ILE A 193 -10.72 -18.79 17.14
N ARG A 194 -11.24 -17.56 17.24
CA ARG A 194 -10.93 -16.66 18.35
C ARG A 194 -11.37 -17.25 19.68
N ASN A 195 -12.55 -17.85 19.73
CA ASN A 195 -13.08 -18.46 20.96
C ASN A 195 -12.28 -19.70 21.37
N GLN A 196 -11.84 -20.53 20.41
CA GLN A 196 -10.96 -21.66 20.66
C GLN A 196 -9.59 -21.20 21.24
N LEU A 197 -8.93 -20.27 20.59
CA LEU A 197 -7.66 -19.70 21.05
C LEU A 197 -7.79 -19.04 22.43
N SER A 198 -8.90 -18.34 22.68
CA SER A 198 -9.17 -17.73 23.98
C SER A 198 -9.34 -18.79 25.07
N SER A 199 -10.04 -19.89 24.78
CA SER A 199 -10.18 -20.99 25.74
C SER A 199 -8.87 -21.74 26.00
N GLU A 200 -8.00 -21.88 25.00
CA GLU A 200 -6.68 -22.50 25.16
C GLU A 200 -5.69 -21.60 25.93
N LEU A 201 -5.72 -20.29 25.71
CA LEU A 201 -4.82 -19.34 26.34
C LEU A 201 -5.27 -18.87 27.73
N TYR A 202 -6.57 -18.80 27.98
CA TYR A 202 -7.16 -18.25 29.20
C TYR A 202 -8.10 -19.22 29.91
N GLY A 203 -8.26 -20.43 29.37
CA GLY A 203 -9.12 -21.48 29.95
C GLY A 203 -8.43 -22.16 31.12
N LYS A 204 -8.59 -21.60 32.31
CA LYS A 204 -8.60 -22.30 33.59
C LYS A 204 -9.89 -22.00 34.29
#